data_2aa564a877a3805c2fbbb04dba56c3d7
#
_entry.id   2aa564a877a3805c2fbbb04dba56c3d7
#
_cell.length_a   1.000
_cell.length_b   1.000
_cell.length_c   1.000
_cell.angle_alpha   90.00
_cell.angle_beta   90.00
_cell.angle_gamma   90.00
#
_symmetry.space_group_name_H-M   'P 1'
#
loop_
_entity.id
_entity.type
_entity.pdbx_description
1 polymer ?
#
loop_
_entity_poly.entity_id
_entity_poly.type
_entity_poly.pdbx_seq_one_letter_code
_entity_poly.pdbx_strand_id
1 'polypeptide(L)'
;MDAIRTEKLTKRYKSLTAVDALDLTVKEGELFALLGVNGAGKSTTVKMLSCLVQPTEGDAFLCGHSVRKEAAAVKSIIGVSPQETAVAPNLTVRENLLLMCGIYGFSKEKRAAQMALLTEKLGLDTVLKRAAGKLSGGWQRRLSITMALIGEPRVLFLDEPTLGLDVLARSDLWELIRALKGNTTIILTTHYMEEAETLSDRIGIMQNGHLLACGTAAELKTLAGRESLEDAFVALVKGERA
;
A
#
# COMPACT_ATOMS: atom_id res chain seq x y z
N MET A 1 14.05 -5.00 -12.23
CA MET A 1 13.13 -4.34 -13.18
C MET A 1 12.25 -3.34 -12.44
N ASP A 2 11.50 -2.47 -13.18
CA ASP A 2 10.57 -1.55 -12.54
C ASP A 2 9.23 -2.26 -12.35
N ALA A 3 8.77 -2.37 -11.10
CA ALA A 3 7.44 -2.87 -10.79
C ALA A 3 6.37 -1.82 -11.06
N ILE A 4 6.70 -0.55 -10.79
CA ILE A 4 5.82 0.58 -11.05
C ILE A 4 6.62 1.70 -11.71
N ARG A 5 6.04 2.30 -12.77
CA ARG A 5 6.54 3.52 -13.40
C ARG A 5 5.36 4.40 -13.76
N THR A 6 5.42 5.67 -13.38
CA THR A 6 4.41 6.66 -13.76
C THR A 6 5.01 7.69 -14.72
N GLU A 7 4.21 8.19 -15.63
CA GLU A 7 4.57 9.18 -16.64
C GLU A 7 3.57 10.33 -16.59
N LYS A 8 3.96 11.42 -15.93
CA LYS A 8 3.15 12.64 -15.72
C LYS A 8 1.72 12.30 -15.26
N LEU A 9 1.62 11.32 -14.34
CA LEU A 9 0.35 10.81 -13.87
C LEU A 9 -0.43 11.91 -13.17
N THR A 10 -1.61 12.26 -13.70
CA THR A 10 -2.39 13.41 -13.23
C THR A 10 -3.83 13.02 -12.96
N LYS A 11 -4.38 13.53 -11.85
CA LYS A 11 -5.81 13.41 -11.54
C LYS A 11 -6.41 14.73 -11.13
N ARG A 12 -7.43 15.17 -11.91
CA ARG A 12 -8.24 16.34 -11.60
C ARG A 12 -9.67 15.93 -11.28
N TYR A 13 -10.23 16.52 -10.24
CA TYR A 13 -11.63 16.42 -9.84
C TYR A 13 -12.26 17.82 -9.88
N LYS A 14 -13.05 18.13 -10.90
CA LYS A 14 -13.61 19.47 -11.10
C LYS A 14 -12.50 20.54 -11.03
N SER A 15 -12.49 21.37 -9.97
CA SER A 15 -11.51 22.43 -9.74
C SER A 15 -10.26 21.99 -8.96
N LEU A 16 -10.25 20.76 -8.41
CA LEU A 16 -9.14 20.26 -7.59
C LEU A 16 -8.21 19.37 -8.42
N THR A 17 -6.93 19.71 -8.51
CA THR A 17 -5.89 18.81 -8.97
C THR A 17 -5.38 18.01 -7.77
N ALA A 18 -5.78 16.75 -7.67
CA ALA A 18 -5.45 15.88 -6.54
C ALA A 18 -4.07 15.21 -6.68
N VAL A 19 -3.62 15.00 -7.93
CA VAL A 19 -2.25 14.55 -8.28
C VAL A 19 -1.88 15.27 -9.56
N ASP A 20 -0.67 15.85 -9.61
CA ASP A 20 -0.21 16.63 -10.74
C ASP A 20 1.14 16.14 -11.23
N ALA A 21 1.17 15.71 -12.50
CA ALA A 21 2.35 15.28 -13.25
C ALA A 21 3.32 14.39 -12.44
N LEU A 22 2.79 13.41 -11.72
CA LEU A 22 3.59 12.51 -10.89
C LEU A 22 4.46 11.59 -11.76
N ASP A 23 5.79 11.74 -11.63
CA ASP A 23 6.80 10.82 -12.16
C ASP A 23 7.44 10.05 -11.01
N LEU A 24 7.22 8.74 -10.99
CA LEU A 24 7.70 7.84 -9.95
C LEU A 24 8.12 6.51 -10.55
N THR A 25 9.21 5.95 -10.01
CA THR A 25 9.66 4.59 -10.32
C THR A 25 9.87 3.81 -9.04
N VAL A 26 9.30 2.60 -8.96
CA VAL A 26 9.48 1.64 -7.85
C VAL A 26 10.02 0.33 -8.42
N LYS A 27 11.05 -0.22 -7.78
CA LYS A 27 11.70 -1.46 -8.22
C LYS A 27 10.92 -2.69 -7.75
N GLU A 28 11.12 -3.84 -8.43
CA GLU A 28 10.56 -5.11 -7.98
C GLU A 28 11.12 -5.49 -6.59
N GLY A 29 10.23 -5.95 -5.71
CA GLY A 29 10.55 -6.34 -4.33
C GLY A 29 10.80 -5.17 -3.37
N GLU A 30 10.76 -3.93 -3.86
CA GLU A 30 10.93 -2.72 -3.03
C GLU A 30 9.70 -2.49 -2.15
N LEU A 31 9.92 -2.07 -0.90
CA LEU A 31 8.90 -1.44 -0.07
C LEU A 31 9.07 0.07 -0.18
N PHE A 32 8.15 0.70 -0.87
CA PHE A 32 8.14 2.14 -1.12
C PHE A 32 7.04 2.82 -0.31
N ALA A 33 7.37 3.85 0.47
CA ALA A 33 6.41 4.65 1.20
C ALA A 33 6.06 5.95 0.47
N LEU A 34 4.76 6.21 0.29
CA LEU A 34 4.24 7.53 -0.03
C LEU A 34 3.88 8.25 1.29
N LEU A 35 4.72 9.18 1.69
CA LEU A 35 4.59 9.96 2.91
C LEU A 35 4.00 11.34 2.61
N GLY A 36 3.05 11.80 3.41
CA GLY A 36 2.48 13.14 3.26
C GLY A 36 1.29 13.36 4.19
N VAL A 37 0.93 14.61 4.40
CA VAL A 37 -0.25 14.98 5.18
C VAL A 37 -1.56 14.53 4.52
N ASN A 38 -2.67 14.62 5.25
CA ASN A 38 -3.98 14.35 4.66
C ASN A 38 -4.26 15.33 3.51
N GLY A 39 -4.79 14.80 2.41
CA GLY A 39 -5.02 15.60 1.19
C GLY A 39 -3.80 15.75 0.28
N ALA A 40 -2.62 15.19 0.61
CA ALA A 40 -1.41 15.28 -0.23
C ALA A 40 -1.50 14.59 -1.59
N GLY A 41 -2.52 13.72 -1.81
CA GLY A 41 -2.70 12.98 -3.07
C GLY A 41 -2.37 11.48 -2.98
N LYS A 42 -1.90 10.97 -1.83
CA LYS A 42 -1.46 9.57 -1.63
C LYS A 42 -2.51 8.54 -2.05
N SER A 43 -3.70 8.56 -1.42
CA SER A 43 -4.78 7.60 -1.72
C SER A 43 -5.33 7.77 -3.15
N THR A 44 -5.30 8.98 -3.72
CA THR A 44 -5.65 9.20 -5.13
C THR A 44 -4.63 8.52 -6.06
N THR A 45 -3.35 8.61 -5.74
CA THR A 45 -2.28 7.90 -6.47
C THR A 45 -2.52 6.39 -6.42
N VAL A 46 -2.75 5.81 -5.22
CA VAL A 46 -3.07 4.39 -5.08
C VAL A 46 -4.32 4.00 -5.88
N LYS A 47 -5.38 4.81 -5.86
CA LYS A 47 -6.60 4.55 -6.64
C LYS A 47 -6.36 4.55 -8.15
N MET A 48 -5.47 5.40 -8.67
CA MET A 48 -5.09 5.37 -10.08
C MET A 48 -4.26 4.12 -10.41
N LEU A 49 -3.22 3.83 -9.61
CA LEU A 49 -2.35 2.66 -9.81
C LEU A 49 -3.13 1.34 -9.71
N SER A 50 -4.15 1.28 -8.85
CA SER A 50 -5.01 0.09 -8.71
C SER A 50 -6.19 0.04 -9.69
N CYS A 51 -6.25 0.95 -10.66
CA CYS A 51 -7.33 1.05 -11.66
C CYS A 51 -8.74 1.21 -11.03
N LEU A 52 -8.84 1.79 -9.83
CA LEU A 52 -10.12 2.19 -9.21
C LEU A 52 -10.61 3.53 -9.76
N VAL A 53 -9.68 4.38 -10.18
CA VAL A 53 -9.97 5.69 -10.77
C VAL A 53 -9.07 5.87 -12.00
N GLN A 54 -9.64 6.31 -13.11
CA GLN A 54 -8.90 6.62 -14.33
C GLN A 54 -8.08 7.91 -14.15
N PRO A 55 -6.80 7.96 -14.56
CA PRO A 55 -6.03 9.18 -14.69
C PRO A 55 -6.71 10.17 -15.64
N THR A 56 -6.61 11.47 -15.35
CA THR A 56 -7.04 12.53 -16.26
C THR A 56 -6.04 12.69 -17.40
N GLU A 57 -4.74 12.72 -17.06
CA GLU A 57 -3.62 12.82 -17.98
C GLU A 57 -2.48 11.87 -17.54
N GLY A 58 -1.53 11.64 -18.44
CA GLY A 58 -0.42 10.72 -18.17
C GLY A 58 -0.84 9.27 -18.18
N ASP A 59 0.05 8.39 -17.77
CA ASP A 59 -0.20 6.95 -17.61
C ASP A 59 0.64 6.38 -16.46
N ALA A 60 0.34 5.16 -16.04
CA ALA A 60 1.19 4.39 -15.14
C ALA A 60 1.28 2.94 -15.63
N PHE A 61 2.41 2.33 -15.37
CA PHE A 61 2.71 0.97 -15.78
C PHE A 61 3.05 0.13 -14.55
N LEU A 62 2.31 -0.96 -14.35
CA LEU A 62 2.58 -1.94 -13.30
C LEU A 62 3.06 -3.22 -13.95
N CYS A 63 4.30 -3.61 -13.66
CA CYS A 63 4.97 -4.75 -14.31
C CYS A 63 4.84 -4.72 -15.83
N GLY A 64 4.87 -3.51 -16.43
CA GLY A 64 4.75 -3.29 -17.88
C GLY A 64 3.32 -3.04 -18.39
N HIS A 65 2.27 -3.29 -17.61
CA HIS A 65 0.87 -3.10 -18.01
C HIS A 65 0.35 -1.70 -17.72
N SER A 66 -0.21 -1.02 -18.72
CA SER A 66 -0.80 0.32 -18.62
C SER A 66 -2.09 0.31 -17.80
N VAL A 67 -2.21 1.20 -16.81
CA VAL A 67 -3.45 1.37 -16.02
C VAL A 67 -4.61 1.92 -16.85
N ARG A 68 -4.33 2.59 -17.97
CA ARG A 68 -5.35 3.13 -18.87
C ARG A 68 -5.85 2.11 -19.88
N LYS A 69 -4.93 1.28 -20.41
CA LYS A 69 -5.22 0.41 -21.57
C LYS A 69 -5.42 -1.04 -21.17
N GLU A 70 -4.79 -1.48 -20.09
CA GLU A 70 -4.72 -2.89 -19.69
C GLU A 70 -5.17 -3.11 -18.23
N ALA A 71 -6.22 -2.38 -17.81
CA ALA A 71 -6.71 -2.41 -16.43
C ALA A 71 -7.02 -3.81 -15.89
N ALA A 72 -7.48 -4.74 -16.75
CA ALA A 72 -7.73 -6.14 -16.36
C ALA A 72 -6.42 -6.87 -16.01
N ALA A 73 -5.36 -6.69 -16.83
CA ALA A 73 -4.04 -7.26 -16.55
C ALA A 73 -3.44 -6.66 -15.28
N VAL A 74 -3.53 -5.33 -15.08
CA VAL A 74 -3.10 -4.68 -13.84
C VAL A 74 -3.82 -5.28 -12.63
N LYS A 75 -5.16 -5.39 -12.67
CA LYS A 75 -5.97 -5.92 -11.56
C LYS A 75 -5.64 -7.38 -11.23
N SER A 76 -5.15 -8.17 -12.18
CA SER A 76 -4.79 -9.57 -11.94
C SER A 76 -3.48 -9.75 -11.18
N ILE A 77 -2.62 -8.72 -11.13
CA ILE A 77 -1.29 -8.77 -10.51
C ILE A 77 -1.15 -7.92 -9.27
N ILE A 78 -2.22 -7.25 -8.83
CA ILE A 78 -2.19 -6.40 -7.65
C ILE A 78 -3.06 -6.94 -6.51
N GLY A 79 -2.68 -6.61 -5.28
CA GLY A 79 -3.52 -6.70 -4.09
C GLY A 79 -3.69 -5.32 -3.47
N VAL A 80 -4.85 -5.07 -2.87
CA VAL A 80 -5.13 -3.77 -2.20
C VAL A 80 -5.72 -4.01 -0.83
N SER A 81 -5.08 -3.51 0.21
CA SER A 81 -5.66 -3.36 1.54
C SER A 81 -5.98 -1.87 1.75
N PRO A 82 -7.25 -1.46 1.63
CA PRO A 82 -7.63 -0.05 1.71
C PRO A 82 -7.58 0.47 3.15
N GLN A 83 -7.64 1.79 3.31
CA GLN A 83 -7.64 2.47 4.62
C GLN A 83 -8.79 1.98 5.50
N GLU A 84 -10.02 1.90 4.99
CA GLU A 84 -11.12 1.20 5.65
C GLU A 84 -11.01 -0.29 5.35
N THR A 85 -11.00 -1.13 6.40
CA THR A 85 -10.84 -2.57 6.22
C THR A 85 -12.00 -3.16 5.41
N ALA A 86 -11.68 -3.74 4.25
CA ALA A 86 -12.66 -4.34 3.34
C ALA A 86 -13.01 -5.78 3.77
N VAL A 87 -13.38 -5.97 5.04
CA VAL A 87 -13.78 -7.28 5.59
C VAL A 87 -15.30 -7.38 5.66
N ALA A 88 -15.87 -8.55 5.37
CA ALA A 88 -17.28 -8.83 5.58
C ALA A 88 -17.51 -9.13 7.07
N PRO A 89 -18.12 -8.22 7.87
CA PRO A 89 -18.10 -8.31 9.33
C PRO A 89 -18.89 -9.47 9.89
N ASN A 90 -19.90 -9.94 9.16
CA ASN A 90 -20.76 -11.06 9.54
C ASN A 90 -20.19 -12.44 9.17
N LEU A 91 -19.15 -12.47 8.33
CA LEU A 91 -18.44 -13.69 7.99
C LEU A 91 -17.29 -13.92 8.98
N THR A 92 -16.96 -15.18 9.20
CA THR A 92 -15.74 -15.56 9.94
C THR A 92 -14.48 -15.18 9.14
N VAL A 93 -13.33 -15.16 9.81
CA VAL A 93 -12.03 -14.98 9.14
C VAL A 93 -11.87 -15.98 7.99
N ARG A 94 -12.16 -17.26 8.26
CA ARG A 94 -12.08 -18.34 7.26
C ARG A 94 -13.00 -18.07 6.07
N GLU A 95 -14.23 -17.66 6.29
CA GLU A 95 -15.20 -17.37 5.22
C GLU A 95 -14.80 -16.15 4.39
N ASN A 96 -14.23 -15.10 4.98
CA ASN A 96 -13.66 -13.96 4.25
C ASN A 96 -12.55 -14.41 3.29
N LEU A 97 -11.64 -15.28 3.77
CA LEU A 97 -10.56 -15.81 2.92
C LEU A 97 -11.11 -16.74 1.82
N LEU A 98 -12.10 -17.58 2.14
CA LEU A 98 -12.77 -18.43 1.14
C LEU A 98 -13.49 -17.62 0.06
N LEU A 99 -14.11 -16.50 0.45
CA LEU A 99 -14.74 -15.57 -0.50
C LEU A 99 -13.71 -15.06 -1.51
N MET A 100 -12.54 -14.63 -1.04
CA MET A 100 -11.47 -14.16 -1.93
C MET A 100 -10.96 -15.28 -2.85
N CYS A 101 -10.74 -16.49 -2.32
CA CYS A 101 -10.37 -17.64 -3.15
C CYS A 101 -11.42 -17.94 -4.23
N GLY A 102 -12.72 -17.74 -3.93
CA GLY A 102 -13.80 -17.88 -4.88
C GLY A 102 -13.75 -16.82 -5.99
N ILE A 103 -13.49 -15.56 -5.64
CA ILE A 103 -13.34 -14.45 -6.60
C ILE A 103 -12.19 -14.73 -7.58
N TYR A 104 -11.07 -15.28 -7.10
CA TYR A 104 -9.93 -15.68 -7.95
C TYR A 104 -10.13 -17.02 -8.68
N GLY A 105 -11.27 -17.71 -8.51
CA GLY A 105 -11.58 -18.95 -9.20
C GLY A 105 -10.66 -20.12 -8.82
N PHE A 106 -10.09 -20.13 -7.59
CA PHE A 106 -9.15 -21.18 -7.18
C PHE A 106 -9.81 -22.56 -7.09
N SER A 107 -9.11 -23.60 -7.57
CA SER A 107 -9.48 -25.00 -7.35
C SER A 107 -9.50 -25.31 -5.83
N LYS A 108 -10.14 -26.42 -5.47
CA LYS A 108 -10.22 -26.87 -4.07
C LYS A 108 -8.84 -27.06 -3.45
N GLU A 109 -7.91 -27.60 -4.21
CA GLU A 109 -6.52 -27.88 -3.81
C GLU A 109 -5.74 -26.58 -3.64
N LYS A 110 -5.78 -25.66 -4.62
CA LYS A 110 -5.11 -24.35 -4.54
C LYS A 110 -5.67 -23.52 -3.38
N ARG A 111 -6.98 -23.54 -3.17
CA ARG A 111 -7.63 -22.87 -2.05
C ARG A 111 -7.12 -23.37 -0.70
N ALA A 112 -7.04 -24.71 -0.52
CA ALA A 112 -6.57 -25.29 0.72
C ALA A 112 -5.10 -24.92 1.01
N ALA A 113 -4.24 -25.05 0.00
CA ALA A 113 -2.82 -24.71 0.11
C ALA A 113 -2.60 -23.22 0.43
N GLN A 114 -3.26 -22.32 -0.32
CA GLN A 114 -3.09 -20.89 -0.15
C GLN A 114 -3.62 -20.40 1.20
N MET A 115 -4.76 -20.94 1.65
CA MET A 115 -5.28 -20.62 2.97
C MET A 115 -4.34 -21.07 4.08
N ALA A 116 -3.83 -22.31 4.03
CA ALA A 116 -2.90 -22.82 5.04
C ALA A 116 -1.65 -21.94 5.11
N LEU A 117 -1.04 -21.67 3.94
CA LEU A 117 0.15 -20.82 3.85
C LEU A 117 -0.03 -19.43 4.45
N LEU A 118 -1.11 -18.74 4.06
CA LEU A 118 -1.34 -17.36 4.50
C LEU A 118 -1.82 -17.26 5.94
N THR A 119 -2.65 -18.20 6.42
CA THR A 119 -3.10 -18.19 7.83
C THR A 119 -1.95 -18.45 8.79
N GLU A 120 -1.05 -19.36 8.47
CA GLU A 120 0.17 -19.62 9.22
C GLU A 120 1.09 -18.40 9.18
N LYS A 121 1.47 -17.95 7.97
CA LYS A 121 2.41 -16.82 7.76
C LYS A 121 1.95 -15.53 8.45
N LEU A 122 0.64 -15.28 8.47
CA LEU A 122 0.04 -14.06 9.03
C LEU A 122 -0.60 -14.27 10.41
N GLY A 123 -0.42 -15.46 11.01
CA GLY A 123 -0.84 -15.78 12.38
C GLY A 123 -2.33 -15.72 12.61
N LEU A 124 -3.16 -16.06 11.59
CA LEU A 124 -4.62 -16.02 11.70
C LEU A 124 -5.25 -17.32 12.24
N ASP A 125 -4.47 -18.36 12.46
CA ASP A 125 -4.96 -19.70 12.82
C ASP A 125 -5.85 -19.71 14.08
N THR A 126 -5.48 -18.89 15.06
CA THR A 126 -6.19 -18.80 16.36
C THR A 126 -7.56 -18.12 16.25
N VAL A 127 -7.82 -17.38 15.17
CA VAL A 127 -9.04 -16.57 15.00
C VAL A 127 -9.92 -17.00 13.82
N LEU A 128 -9.55 -18.06 13.08
CA LEU A 128 -10.23 -18.51 11.86
C LEU A 128 -11.76 -18.66 11.97
N LYS A 129 -12.24 -19.09 13.13
CA LYS A 129 -13.67 -19.32 13.41
C LYS A 129 -14.40 -18.10 13.97
N ARG A 130 -13.69 -17.01 14.26
CA ARG A 130 -14.28 -15.78 14.80
C ARG A 130 -14.88 -14.94 13.67
N ALA A 131 -16.04 -14.34 13.92
CA ALA A 131 -16.62 -13.36 13.00
C ALA A 131 -15.70 -12.13 12.88
N ALA A 132 -15.46 -11.66 11.66
CA ALA A 132 -14.53 -10.57 11.40
C ALA A 132 -14.92 -9.27 12.13
N GLY A 133 -16.19 -8.96 12.25
CA GLY A 133 -16.69 -7.80 12.98
C GLY A 133 -16.47 -7.84 14.51
N LYS A 134 -16.11 -9.01 15.08
CA LYS A 134 -15.78 -9.18 16.50
C LYS A 134 -14.27 -9.16 16.78
N LEU A 135 -13.47 -8.94 15.78
CA LEU A 135 -12.02 -8.82 15.91
C LEU A 135 -11.64 -7.39 16.34
N SER A 136 -10.50 -7.23 17.03
CA SER A 136 -9.89 -5.90 17.21
C SER A 136 -9.45 -5.29 15.89
N GLY A 137 -9.24 -3.98 15.84
CA GLY A 137 -8.80 -3.27 14.63
C GLY A 137 -7.53 -3.87 14.02
N GLY A 138 -6.55 -4.23 14.85
CA GLY A 138 -5.32 -4.89 14.39
C GLY A 138 -5.56 -6.24 13.71
N TRP A 139 -6.45 -7.06 14.26
CA TRP A 139 -6.83 -8.33 13.65
C TRP A 139 -7.63 -8.15 12.36
N GLN A 140 -8.52 -7.15 12.29
CA GLN A 140 -9.25 -6.82 11.05
C GLN A 140 -8.28 -6.33 9.97
N ARG A 141 -7.28 -5.50 10.34
CA ARG A 141 -6.25 -5.03 9.43
C ARG A 141 -5.39 -6.19 8.90
N ARG A 142 -4.97 -7.10 9.80
CA ARG A 142 -4.24 -8.32 9.43
C ARG A 142 -5.04 -9.19 8.46
N LEU A 143 -6.34 -9.37 8.71
CA LEU A 143 -7.24 -10.08 7.80
C LEU A 143 -7.36 -9.38 6.44
N SER A 144 -7.52 -8.05 6.41
CA SER A 144 -7.59 -7.27 5.17
C SER A 144 -6.33 -7.44 4.30
N ILE A 145 -5.14 -7.39 4.91
CA ILE A 145 -3.86 -7.64 4.21
C ILE A 145 -3.80 -9.09 3.70
N THR A 146 -4.24 -10.06 4.51
CA THR A 146 -4.27 -11.46 4.10
C THR A 146 -5.18 -11.66 2.89
N MET A 147 -6.36 -11.04 2.89
CA MET A 147 -7.29 -11.07 1.75
C MET A 147 -6.65 -10.49 0.48
N ALA A 148 -5.90 -9.39 0.61
CA ALA A 148 -5.19 -8.78 -0.51
C ALA A 148 -4.07 -9.68 -1.06
N LEU A 149 -3.49 -10.57 -0.25
CA LEU A 149 -2.43 -11.50 -0.63
C LEU A 149 -2.94 -12.82 -1.23
N ILE A 150 -4.23 -13.14 -1.13
CA ILE A 150 -4.81 -14.41 -1.63
C ILE A 150 -4.50 -14.62 -3.12
N GLY A 151 -4.55 -13.55 -3.93
CA GLY A 151 -4.30 -13.59 -5.36
C GLY A 151 -2.82 -13.71 -5.76
N GLU A 152 -1.90 -13.87 -4.82
CA GLU A 152 -0.44 -13.91 -5.07
C GLU A 152 0.05 -12.67 -5.85
N PRO A 153 -0.26 -11.44 -5.37
CA PRO A 153 0.01 -10.24 -6.14
C PRO A 153 1.51 -9.97 -6.27
N ARG A 154 1.92 -9.44 -7.44
CA ARG A 154 3.28 -8.90 -7.64
C ARG A 154 3.45 -7.54 -6.98
N VAL A 155 2.34 -6.77 -6.87
CA VAL A 155 2.32 -5.44 -6.22
C VAL A 155 1.20 -5.41 -5.19
N LEU A 156 1.53 -5.06 -3.95
CA LEU A 156 0.62 -4.90 -2.83
C LEU A 156 0.51 -3.43 -2.44
N PHE A 157 -0.71 -2.90 -2.44
CA PHE A 157 -1.00 -1.56 -1.92
C PHE A 157 -1.54 -1.65 -0.51
N LEU A 158 -0.92 -0.91 0.42
CA LEU A 158 -1.32 -0.76 1.81
C LEU A 158 -1.64 0.71 2.08
N ASP A 159 -2.92 1.06 2.11
CA ASP A 159 -3.35 2.45 2.32
C ASP A 159 -3.57 2.70 3.80
N GLU A 160 -2.64 3.43 4.44
CA GLU A 160 -2.60 3.77 5.87
C GLU A 160 -2.83 2.55 6.80
N PRO A 161 -2.01 1.48 6.69
CA PRO A 161 -2.32 0.18 7.32
C PRO A 161 -2.34 0.21 8.85
N THR A 162 -1.66 1.16 9.49
CA THR A 162 -1.58 1.23 10.96
C THR A 162 -2.45 2.32 11.57
N LEU A 163 -3.24 3.02 10.75
CA LEU A 163 -4.11 4.08 11.24
C LEU A 163 -5.09 3.57 12.30
N GLY A 164 -5.10 4.25 13.46
CA GLY A 164 -6.00 3.92 14.57
C GLY A 164 -5.63 2.68 15.37
N LEU A 165 -4.47 2.06 15.13
CA LEU A 165 -3.95 0.95 15.92
C LEU A 165 -3.18 1.47 17.15
N ASP A 166 -3.27 0.73 18.26
CA ASP A 166 -2.40 0.92 19.41
C ASP A 166 -0.94 0.53 19.08
N VAL A 167 -0.02 0.87 19.99
CA VAL A 167 1.43 0.69 19.78
C VAL A 167 1.81 -0.78 19.55
N LEU A 168 1.21 -1.72 20.29
CA LEU A 168 1.54 -3.14 20.17
C LEU A 168 1.01 -3.70 18.83
N ALA A 169 -0.26 -3.45 18.51
CA ALA A 169 -0.86 -3.89 17.25
C ALA A 169 -0.12 -3.31 16.03
N ARG A 170 0.39 -2.07 16.13
CA ARG A 170 1.20 -1.44 15.10
C ARG A 170 2.55 -2.14 14.94
N SER A 171 3.25 -2.41 16.04
CA SER A 171 4.52 -3.13 16.03
C SER A 171 4.39 -4.51 15.39
N ASP A 172 3.38 -5.29 15.80
CA ASP A 172 3.09 -6.61 15.24
C ASP A 172 2.80 -6.54 13.73
N LEU A 173 2.09 -5.49 13.30
CA LEU A 173 1.78 -5.31 11.88
C LEU A 173 3.02 -4.92 11.07
N TRP A 174 3.91 -4.12 11.63
CA TRP A 174 5.19 -3.78 11.00
C TRP A 174 6.07 -5.00 10.77
N GLU A 175 6.17 -5.90 11.75
CA GLU A 175 6.90 -7.17 11.58
C GLU A 175 6.31 -8.01 10.44
N LEU A 176 4.98 -8.08 10.37
CA LEU A 176 4.28 -8.77 9.30
C LEU A 176 4.59 -8.15 7.92
N ILE A 177 4.53 -6.82 7.80
CA ILE A 177 4.81 -6.12 6.54
C ILE A 177 6.28 -6.33 6.14
N ARG A 178 7.23 -6.27 7.09
CA ARG A 178 8.65 -6.57 6.83
C ARG A 178 8.86 -7.98 6.29
N ALA A 179 8.14 -8.97 6.80
CA ALA A 179 8.23 -10.36 6.35
C ALA A 179 7.70 -10.58 4.91
N LEU A 180 6.95 -9.63 4.35
CA LEU A 180 6.49 -9.65 2.96
C LEU A 180 7.50 -9.05 1.98
N LYS A 181 8.43 -8.22 2.47
CA LYS A 181 9.43 -7.50 1.68
C LYS A 181 10.32 -8.46 0.89
N GLY A 182 10.72 -8.03 -0.30
CA GLY A 182 11.55 -8.82 -1.23
C GLY A 182 10.78 -9.83 -2.09
N ASN A 183 9.69 -10.40 -1.58
CA ASN A 183 8.84 -11.34 -2.32
C ASN A 183 7.72 -10.63 -3.11
N THR A 184 7.27 -9.49 -2.61
CA THR A 184 6.19 -8.69 -3.20
C THR A 184 6.64 -7.24 -3.18
N THR A 185 6.39 -6.49 -4.25
CA THR A 185 6.59 -5.04 -4.25
C THR A 185 5.48 -4.40 -3.44
N ILE A 186 5.81 -3.53 -2.49
CA ILE A 186 4.81 -2.94 -1.58
C ILE A 186 4.79 -1.43 -1.73
N ILE A 187 3.62 -0.87 -1.95
CA ILE A 187 3.36 0.56 -1.84
C ILE A 187 2.58 0.81 -0.56
N LEU A 188 3.22 1.50 0.36
CA LEU A 188 2.67 1.90 1.64
C LEU A 188 2.32 3.39 1.59
N THR A 189 1.08 3.78 1.88
CA THR A 189 0.79 5.19 2.15
C THR A 189 0.74 5.41 3.66
N THR A 190 1.30 6.51 4.10
CA THR A 190 1.27 6.87 5.52
C THR A 190 1.44 8.38 5.73
N HIS A 191 1.03 8.87 6.88
CA HIS A 191 1.38 10.18 7.40
C HIS A 191 2.28 10.08 8.65
N TYR A 192 2.65 8.85 9.07
CA TYR A 192 3.57 8.60 10.17
C TYR A 192 5.01 8.46 9.67
N MET A 193 5.88 9.39 10.06
CA MET A 193 7.29 9.43 9.66
C MET A 193 8.05 8.18 10.14
N GLU A 194 7.77 7.77 11.39
CA GLU A 194 8.36 6.58 12.00
C GLU A 194 8.05 5.30 11.18
N GLU A 195 6.81 5.17 10.70
CA GLU A 195 6.40 4.03 9.86
C GLU A 195 7.16 4.02 8.53
N ALA A 196 7.23 5.17 7.85
CA ALA A 196 7.95 5.30 6.61
C ALA A 196 9.45 5.00 6.79
N GLU A 197 10.09 5.56 7.81
CA GLU A 197 11.52 5.35 8.09
C GLU A 197 11.84 3.90 8.47
N THR A 198 10.94 3.27 9.24
CA THR A 198 11.16 1.93 9.79
C THR A 198 10.96 0.82 8.75
N LEU A 199 10.03 0.98 7.82
CA LEU A 199 9.60 -0.09 6.91
C LEU A 199 10.19 0.03 5.52
N SER A 200 10.30 1.24 4.97
CA SER A 200 10.54 1.42 3.54
C SER A 200 12.02 1.44 3.15
N ASP A 201 12.29 1.02 1.92
CA ASP A 201 13.59 1.19 1.27
C ASP A 201 13.77 2.63 0.81
N ARG A 202 12.69 3.18 0.23
CA ARG A 202 12.64 4.57 -0.23
C ARG A 202 11.30 5.18 0.12
N ILE A 203 11.33 6.50 0.27
CA ILE A 203 10.20 7.33 0.67
C ILE A 203 10.00 8.40 -0.39
N GLY A 204 8.77 8.54 -0.88
CA GLY A 204 8.34 9.68 -1.68
C GLY A 204 7.54 10.65 -0.82
N ILE A 205 8.01 11.88 -0.65
CA ILE A 205 7.30 12.93 0.09
C ILE A 205 6.34 13.64 -0.85
N MET A 206 5.05 13.55 -0.54
CA MET A 206 3.97 14.18 -1.31
C MET A 206 3.34 15.36 -0.57
N GLN A 207 3.06 16.44 -1.32
CA GLN A 207 2.29 17.59 -0.85
C GLN A 207 1.50 18.19 -2.02
N ASN A 208 0.24 18.54 -1.78
CA ASN A 208 -0.63 19.22 -2.76
C ASN A 208 -0.64 18.55 -4.15
N GLY A 209 -0.61 17.24 -4.20
CA GLY A 209 -0.59 16.47 -5.45
C GLY A 209 0.77 16.29 -6.11
N HIS A 210 1.83 16.89 -5.58
CA HIS A 210 3.18 16.82 -6.14
C HIS A 210 4.10 15.92 -5.32
N LEU A 211 5.03 15.24 -5.98
CA LEU A 211 6.15 14.55 -5.36
C LEU A 211 7.29 15.57 -5.17
N LEU A 212 7.54 15.97 -3.92
CA LEU A 212 8.55 16.99 -3.58
C LEU A 212 9.97 16.43 -3.56
N ALA A 213 10.13 15.23 -3.02
CA ALA A 213 11.39 14.53 -2.89
C ALA A 213 11.17 13.01 -2.85
N CYS A 214 12.18 12.26 -3.28
CA CYS A 214 12.16 10.80 -3.27
C CYS A 214 13.57 10.28 -3.03
N GLY A 215 13.73 9.36 -2.08
CA GLY A 215 15.00 8.74 -1.74
C GLY A 215 14.89 7.87 -0.49
N THR A 216 16.00 7.31 -0.02
CA THR A 216 16.11 6.67 1.28
C THR A 216 15.90 7.71 2.41
N ALA A 217 15.56 7.28 3.61
CA ALA A 217 15.45 8.19 4.76
C ALA A 217 16.74 9.01 4.96
N ALA A 218 17.93 8.39 4.79
CA ALA A 218 19.21 9.06 4.91
C ALA A 218 19.41 10.14 3.83
N GLU A 219 19.07 9.85 2.58
CA GLU A 219 19.16 10.82 1.47
C GLU A 219 18.22 12.01 1.70
N LEU A 220 16.99 11.77 2.18
CA LEU A 220 16.03 12.84 2.45
C LEU A 220 16.47 13.73 3.63
N LYS A 221 17.04 13.14 4.69
CA LYS A 221 17.64 13.91 5.80
C LYS A 221 18.81 14.78 5.33
N THR A 222 19.67 14.22 4.51
CA THR A 222 20.81 14.96 3.92
C THR A 222 20.33 16.09 3.00
N LEU A 223 19.35 15.83 2.12
CA LEU A 223 18.76 16.81 1.21
C LEU A 223 18.17 18.01 1.96
N ALA A 224 17.59 17.77 3.13
CA ALA A 224 16.98 18.80 3.97
C ALA A 224 17.95 19.44 4.97
N GLY A 225 19.19 18.91 5.11
CA GLY A 225 20.13 19.34 6.15
C GLY A 225 19.59 19.11 7.58
N ARG A 226 18.93 17.96 7.83
CA ARG A 226 18.28 17.63 9.11
C ARG A 226 18.72 16.25 9.62
N GLU A 227 18.66 16.06 10.94
CA GLU A 227 19.05 14.80 11.57
C GLU A 227 17.89 13.79 11.65
N SER A 228 16.64 14.28 11.80
CA SER A 228 15.45 13.43 11.84
C SER A 228 14.67 13.48 10.53
N LEU A 229 13.92 12.40 10.22
CA LEU A 229 13.02 12.38 9.06
C LEU A 229 11.84 13.34 9.26
N GLU A 230 11.40 13.57 10.50
CA GLU A 230 10.33 14.51 10.83
C GLU A 230 10.73 15.95 10.50
N ASP A 231 11.91 16.39 10.94
CA ASP A 231 12.43 17.73 10.61
C ASP A 231 12.71 17.86 9.10
N ALA A 232 13.24 16.83 8.47
CA ALA A 232 13.45 16.78 7.03
C ALA A 232 12.14 16.93 6.25
N PHE A 233 11.09 16.22 6.67
CA PHE A 233 9.76 16.35 6.08
C PHE A 233 9.23 17.78 6.20
N VAL A 234 9.30 18.37 7.39
CA VAL A 234 8.83 19.77 7.63
C VAL A 234 9.60 20.76 6.76
N ALA A 235 10.93 20.64 6.67
CA ALA A 235 11.76 21.52 5.86
C ALA A 235 11.42 21.39 4.37
N LEU A 236 11.33 20.17 3.84
CA LEU A 236 11.00 19.93 2.43
C LEU A 236 9.60 20.43 2.06
N VAL A 237 8.62 20.24 2.95
CA VAL A 237 7.24 20.73 2.75
C VAL A 237 7.15 22.24 2.77
N LYS A 238 7.99 22.93 3.57
CA LYS A 238 8.09 24.41 3.60
C LYS A 238 8.97 24.99 2.49
N GLY A 239 9.63 24.14 1.71
CA GLY A 239 10.56 24.58 0.66
C GLY A 239 11.93 25.02 1.18
N GLU A 240 12.27 24.71 2.42
CA GLU A 240 13.56 24.95 3.04
C GLU A 240 14.50 23.80 2.62
N ARG A 241 15.42 24.07 1.72
CA ARG A 241 16.49 23.13 1.32
C ARG A 241 17.82 23.62 1.88
N ALA A 242 18.72 22.67 2.23
CA ALA A 242 20.06 22.98 2.69
C ALA A 242 20.92 23.61 1.58
#